data_e84c41b1c1027b594b6fc8cb544f7bb5
#
_entry.id   e84c41b1c1027b594b6fc8cb544f7bb5
#
_cell.length_a   1.000
_cell.length_b   1.000
_cell.length_c   1.000
_cell.angle_alpha   90.00
_cell.angle_beta   90.00
_cell.angle_gamma   90.00
#
_symmetry.space_group_name_H-M   'P 1'
#
loop_
_entity.id
_entity.type
_entity.pdbx_description
1 polymer ?
#
loop_
_entity_poly.entity_id
_entity_poly.type
_entity_poly.pdbx_seq_one_letter_code
_entity_poly.pdbx_strand_id
1 'polypeptide(L)'
;MSTKVKSPTSAELKAVLGSADVLWAGIVRVVEDMVAPLNTEWKPSKTEFGRMCLLKHKKRTLLYLTPEKEKVTVAIILGKRAYGLAMVSSLPAPIKKMFSEARPYAEGRGIRFSVSSPSNISTIKKLVELKTAPQMRRANKSLQ
;
A
#
# COMPACT_ATOMS: atom_id res chain seq x y z
N MET A 1 17.19 17.68 -7.78
CA MET A 1 16.35 17.34 -8.92
C MET A 1 15.04 16.70 -8.47
N SER A 2 13.93 17.17 -9.00
CA SER A 2 12.63 16.64 -8.58
C SER A 2 12.36 15.26 -9.18
N THR A 3 11.89 14.33 -8.34
CA THR A 3 11.44 13.02 -8.81
C THR A 3 9.93 13.00 -8.99
N LYS A 4 9.26 14.11 -8.69
CA LYS A 4 7.81 14.18 -8.82
C LYS A 4 7.40 14.30 -10.28
N VAL A 5 6.29 13.69 -10.62
CA VAL A 5 5.68 13.80 -11.93
C VAL A 5 4.30 14.43 -11.76
N LYS A 6 3.75 14.89 -12.87
CA LYS A 6 2.42 15.49 -12.84
C LYS A 6 1.38 14.45 -12.45
N SER A 7 0.48 14.82 -11.55
CA SER A 7 -0.63 13.94 -11.17
C SER A 7 -1.52 13.69 -12.39
N PRO A 8 -1.95 12.45 -12.60
CA PRO A 8 -2.87 12.18 -13.69
C PRO A 8 -4.25 12.79 -13.41
N THR A 9 -4.97 13.12 -14.46
CA THR A 9 -6.35 13.54 -14.31
C THR A 9 -7.19 12.33 -13.95
N SER A 10 -8.39 12.57 -13.42
CA SER A 10 -9.34 11.49 -13.14
C SER A 10 -9.64 10.68 -14.40
N ALA A 11 -9.76 11.35 -15.53
CA ALA A 11 -10.03 10.68 -16.81
C ALA A 11 -8.88 9.79 -17.24
N GLU A 12 -7.64 10.26 -17.09
CA GLU A 12 -6.46 9.46 -17.42
C GLU A 12 -6.37 8.21 -16.57
N LEU A 13 -6.58 8.38 -15.26
CA LEU A 13 -6.51 7.28 -14.32
C LEU A 13 -7.60 6.25 -14.60
N LYS A 14 -8.82 6.71 -14.82
CA LYS A 14 -9.92 5.82 -15.12
C LYS A 14 -9.72 5.07 -16.43
N ALA A 15 -9.12 5.74 -17.42
CA ALA A 15 -8.88 5.12 -18.71
C ALA A 15 -7.90 3.92 -18.60
N VAL A 16 -6.86 4.05 -17.80
CA VAL A 16 -5.91 2.95 -17.64
C VAL A 16 -6.49 1.84 -16.75
N LEU A 17 -7.16 2.22 -15.67
CA LEU A 17 -7.69 1.24 -14.72
C LEU A 17 -8.91 0.48 -15.25
N GLY A 18 -9.71 1.11 -16.11
CA GLY A 18 -10.91 0.47 -16.61
C GLY A 18 -11.81 0.02 -15.46
N SER A 19 -12.14 -1.27 -15.42
CA SER A 19 -12.99 -1.83 -14.38
C SER A 19 -12.32 -1.81 -12.99
N ALA A 20 -11.00 -1.66 -12.93
CA ALA A 20 -10.29 -1.60 -11.66
C ALA A 20 -10.36 -0.22 -11.00
N ASP A 21 -11.01 0.75 -11.64
CA ASP A 21 -11.23 2.08 -11.08
C ASP A 21 -11.90 2.01 -9.70
N VAL A 22 -12.88 1.11 -9.58
CA VAL A 22 -13.61 0.90 -8.32
C VAL A 22 -12.66 0.37 -7.24
N LEU A 23 -11.75 -0.51 -7.63
CA LEU A 23 -10.78 -1.08 -6.68
C LEU A 23 -9.81 -0.02 -6.18
N TRP A 24 -9.34 0.84 -7.09
CA TRP A 24 -8.47 1.94 -6.72
C TRP A 24 -9.14 2.83 -5.67
N ALA A 25 -10.39 3.23 -5.95
CA ALA A 25 -11.15 4.07 -5.04
C ALA A 25 -11.34 3.38 -3.69
N GLY A 26 -11.62 2.07 -3.71
CA GLY A 26 -11.80 1.29 -2.49
C GLY A 26 -10.55 1.23 -1.63
N ILE A 27 -9.38 1.07 -2.27
CA ILE A 27 -8.11 1.04 -1.56
C ILE A 27 -7.86 2.39 -0.87
N VAL A 28 -8.01 3.48 -1.62
CA VAL A 28 -7.77 4.82 -1.08
C VAL A 28 -8.71 5.08 0.10
N ARG A 29 -9.98 4.72 -0.04
CA ARG A 29 -10.98 4.93 1.01
C ARG A 29 -10.65 4.16 2.28
N VAL A 30 -10.26 2.89 2.15
CA VAL A 30 -9.90 2.07 3.30
C VAL A 30 -8.74 2.70 4.05
N VAL A 31 -7.73 3.17 3.33
CA VAL A 31 -6.56 3.79 3.98
C VAL A 31 -6.94 5.12 4.61
N GLU A 32 -7.77 5.92 3.95
CA GLU A 32 -8.23 7.19 4.52
C GLU A 32 -9.01 7.00 5.82
N ASP A 33 -9.78 5.93 5.89
CA ASP A 33 -10.56 5.62 7.09
C ASP A 33 -9.67 5.22 8.27
N MET A 34 -8.47 4.74 7.98
CA MET A 34 -7.55 4.26 9.00
C MET A 34 -6.58 5.35 9.47
N VAL A 35 -6.16 6.21 8.57
CA VAL A 35 -5.19 7.27 8.88
C VAL A 35 -5.65 8.57 8.22
N ALA A 36 -5.55 9.66 8.95
CA ALA A 36 -5.89 10.97 8.45
C ALA A 36 -4.93 11.98 9.05
N PRO A 37 -4.44 12.94 8.28
CA PRO A 37 -4.72 13.14 6.86
C PRO A 37 -3.93 12.17 5.97
N LEU A 38 -4.51 11.83 4.83
CA LEU A 38 -3.85 11.00 3.83
C LEU A 38 -3.43 11.89 2.67
N ASN A 39 -2.16 11.83 2.33
CA ASN A 39 -1.59 12.60 1.22
C ASN A 39 -1.17 11.67 0.11
N THR A 40 -1.17 12.18 -1.10
CA THR A 40 -0.71 11.40 -2.26
C THR A 40 0.46 12.12 -2.91
N GLU A 41 1.37 11.32 -3.44
CA GLU A 41 2.51 11.84 -4.19
C GLU A 41 2.70 10.95 -5.41
N TRP A 42 2.80 11.55 -6.59
CA TRP A 42 3.02 10.79 -7.81
C TRP A 42 4.48 10.82 -8.18
N LYS A 43 5.00 9.64 -8.55
CA LYS A 43 6.40 9.47 -8.96
C LYS A 43 6.50 8.69 -10.24
N PRO A 44 7.63 8.77 -10.96
CA PRO A 44 7.81 7.99 -12.18
C PRO A 44 7.80 6.49 -11.87
N SER A 45 7.33 5.72 -12.82
CA SER A 45 7.27 4.26 -12.73
C SER A 45 7.72 3.68 -14.06
N LYS A 46 8.18 2.44 -14.03
CA LYS A 46 8.63 1.75 -15.23
C LYS A 46 7.49 1.06 -15.98
N THR A 47 6.26 1.24 -15.52
CA THR A 47 5.10 0.65 -16.19
C THR A 47 4.70 1.50 -17.39
N GLU A 48 3.80 0.94 -18.21
CA GLU A 48 3.30 1.62 -19.40
C GLU A 48 2.66 2.97 -19.06
N PHE A 49 1.93 3.04 -17.94
CA PHE A 49 1.32 4.29 -17.50
C PHE A 49 2.38 5.32 -17.11
N GLY A 50 3.53 4.85 -16.66
CA GLY A 50 4.68 5.69 -16.35
C GLY A 50 4.63 6.41 -15.02
N ARG A 51 3.60 6.23 -14.23
CA ARG A 51 3.43 6.91 -12.96
C ARG A 51 2.90 5.98 -11.90
N MET A 52 3.32 6.18 -10.65
CA MET A 52 2.78 5.45 -9.50
C MET A 52 2.43 6.43 -8.40
N CYS A 53 1.47 6.06 -7.57
CA CYS A 53 0.96 6.89 -6.49
C CYS A 53 1.43 6.36 -5.15
N LEU A 54 2.04 7.23 -4.35
CA LEU A 54 2.39 6.91 -2.97
C LEU A 54 1.29 7.44 -2.06
N LEU A 55 0.69 6.56 -1.27
CA LEU A 55 -0.25 6.98 -0.23
C LEU A 55 0.54 7.20 1.03
N LYS A 56 0.53 8.44 1.54
CA LYS A 56 1.39 8.85 2.64
C LYS A 56 0.59 9.43 3.79
N HIS A 57 1.04 9.15 5.00
CA HIS A 57 0.55 9.82 6.19
C HIS A 57 1.72 10.59 6.76
N LYS A 58 1.61 11.92 6.75
CA LYS A 58 2.74 12.80 7.06
C LYS A 58 3.88 12.49 6.10
N LYS A 59 5.06 12.14 6.60
CA LYS A 59 6.20 11.84 5.72
C LYS A 59 6.36 10.34 5.45
N ARG A 60 5.51 9.53 6.03
CA ARG A 60 5.63 8.07 5.92
C ARG A 60 4.79 7.53 4.77
N THR A 61 5.43 6.77 3.88
CA THR A 61 4.71 6.09 2.80
C THR A 61 4.08 4.81 3.34
N LEU A 62 2.78 4.67 3.16
CA LEU A 62 2.05 3.49 3.61
C LEU A 62 1.92 2.47 2.51
N LEU A 63 1.56 2.90 1.31
CA LEU A 63 1.37 2.02 0.16
C LEU A 63 1.90 2.69 -1.10
N TYR A 64 2.34 1.85 -2.04
CA TYR A 64 2.67 2.28 -3.40
C TYR A 64 1.63 1.68 -4.31
N LEU A 65 0.89 2.51 -5.05
CA LEU A 65 -0.14 2.06 -5.98
C LEU A 65 0.28 2.38 -7.39
N THR A 66 0.38 1.35 -8.22
CA THR A 66 0.71 1.53 -9.63
C THR A 66 -0.50 1.16 -10.47
N PRO A 67 -1.08 2.15 -11.20
CA PRO A 67 -2.21 1.82 -12.08
C PRO A 67 -1.71 1.07 -13.30
N GLU A 68 -2.39 -0.02 -13.62
CA GLU A 68 -2.09 -0.80 -14.81
C GLU A 68 -3.41 -1.17 -15.47
N LYS A 69 -3.34 -1.72 -16.66
CA LYS A 69 -4.56 -2.06 -17.40
C LYS A 69 -5.40 -3.05 -16.62
N GLU A 70 -6.60 -2.62 -16.24
CA GLU A 70 -7.61 -3.43 -15.55
C GLU A 70 -7.15 -4.00 -14.21
N LYS A 71 -6.14 -3.38 -13.58
CA LYS A 71 -5.69 -3.83 -12.26
C LYS A 71 -4.90 -2.73 -11.55
N VAL A 72 -4.71 -2.92 -10.26
CA VAL A 72 -3.85 -2.06 -9.45
C VAL A 72 -2.73 -2.93 -8.90
N THR A 73 -1.49 -2.53 -9.12
CA THR A 73 -0.36 -3.19 -8.49
C THR A 73 -0.04 -2.47 -7.20
N VAL A 74 -0.02 -3.21 -6.10
CA VAL A 74 0.18 -2.64 -4.76
C VAL A 74 1.50 -3.14 -4.22
N ALA A 75 2.29 -2.23 -3.64
CA ALA A 75 3.51 -2.60 -2.94
C ALA A 75 3.46 -2.02 -1.53
N ILE A 76 4.02 -2.75 -0.58
CA ILE A 76 4.11 -2.31 0.81
C ILE A 76 5.40 -2.84 1.40
N ILE A 77 6.04 -2.02 2.24
CA ILE A 77 7.26 -2.40 2.94
C ILE A 77 6.95 -2.46 4.43
N LEU A 78 7.25 -3.59 5.06
CA LEU A 78 7.08 -3.74 6.50
C LEU A 78 8.43 -3.76 7.17
N GLY A 79 8.61 -2.91 8.18
CA GLY A 79 9.81 -2.92 9.00
C GLY A 79 9.84 -4.18 9.85
N LYS A 80 10.93 -4.36 10.58
CA LYS A 80 11.17 -5.60 11.34
C LYS A 80 10.02 -5.96 12.28
N ARG A 81 9.52 -4.99 13.04
CA ARG A 81 8.43 -5.24 13.99
C ARG A 81 7.12 -5.60 13.29
N ALA A 82 6.76 -4.82 12.28
CA ALA A 82 5.53 -5.09 11.53
C ALA A 82 5.60 -6.44 10.81
N TYR A 83 6.77 -6.78 10.29
CA TYR A 83 6.97 -8.09 9.68
C TYR A 83 6.72 -9.22 10.67
N GLY A 84 7.28 -9.10 11.88
CA GLY A 84 7.07 -10.11 12.92
C GLY A 84 5.58 -10.27 13.25
N LEU A 85 4.86 -9.15 13.36
CA LEU A 85 3.42 -9.20 13.61
C LEU A 85 2.67 -9.84 12.44
N ALA A 86 3.11 -9.55 11.22
CA ALA A 86 2.47 -10.09 10.03
C ALA A 86 2.57 -11.62 10.00
N MET A 87 3.71 -12.17 10.40
CA MET A 87 3.96 -13.60 10.33
C MET A 87 3.07 -14.40 11.30
N VAL A 88 2.61 -13.77 12.38
CA VAL A 88 1.71 -14.43 13.33
C VAL A 88 0.26 -13.97 13.18
N SER A 89 -0.02 -13.18 12.16
CA SER A 89 -1.35 -12.65 11.92
C SER A 89 -2.20 -13.59 11.07
N SER A 90 -3.44 -13.21 10.82
CA SER A 90 -4.36 -13.97 9.98
C SER A 90 -4.24 -13.61 8.49
N LEU A 91 -3.14 -12.96 8.08
CA LEU A 91 -2.92 -12.69 6.67
C LEU A 91 -2.94 -14.00 5.86
N PRO A 92 -3.39 -13.93 4.59
CA PRO A 92 -3.36 -15.13 3.74
C PRO A 92 -1.96 -15.72 3.64
N ALA A 93 -1.88 -17.05 3.60
CA ALA A 93 -0.60 -17.74 3.53
C ALA A 93 0.28 -17.29 2.36
N PRO A 94 -0.26 -17.08 1.15
CA PRO A 94 0.57 -16.58 0.05
C PRO A 94 1.23 -15.24 0.33
N ILE A 95 0.54 -14.35 1.04
CA ILE A 95 1.09 -13.03 1.38
C ILE A 95 2.22 -13.20 2.40
N LYS A 96 2.01 -14.04 3.42
CA LYS A 96 3.08 -14.31 4.40
C LYS A 96 4.29 -14.91 3.72
N LYS A 97 4.08 -15.81 2.78
CA LYS A 97 5.18 -16.44 2.04
C LYS A 97 5.97 -15.40 1.26
N MET A 98 5.28 -14.46 0.61
CA MET A 98 5.96 -13.39 -0.12
C MET A 98 6.89 -12.60 0.80
N PHE A 99 6.43 -12.26 1.99
CA PHE A 99 7.26 -11.53 2.95
C PHE A 99 8.46 -12.37 3.41
N SER A 100 8.23 -13.64 3.70
CA SER A 100 9.31 -14.50 4.20
C SER A 100 10.41 -14.71 3.15
N GLU A 101 10.03 -14.68 1.88
CA GLU A 101 10.98 -14.84 0.78
C GLU A 101 11.57 -13.52 0.30
N ALA A 102 11.04 -12.40 0.78
CA ALA A 102 11.51 -11.09 0.39
C ALA A 102 12.89 -10.80 0.97
N ARG A 103 13.71 -10.11 0.17
CA ARG A 103 15.02 -9.71 0.64
C ARG A 103 14.89 -8.61 1.69
N PRO A 104 15.54 -8.76 2.85
CA PRO A 104 15.50 -7.69 3.85
C PRO A 104 16.41 -6.53 3.46
N TYR A 105 15.87 -5.33 3.54
CA TYR A 105 16.62 -4.09 3.33
C TYR A 105 16.58 -3.29 4.64
N ALA A 106 17.29 -2.18 4.68
CA ALA A 106 17.35 -1.33 5.87
C ALA A 106 15.95 -0.88 6.32
N GLU A 107 15.08 -0.57 5.37
CA GLU A 107 13.71 -0.11 5.67
C GLU A 107 12.74 -1.26 5.92
N GLY A 108 13.14 -2.50 5.66
CA GLY A 108 12.33 -3.68 5.91
C GLY A 108 12.20 -4.58 4.72
N ARG A 109 11.14 -5.36 4.70
CA ARG A 109 10.85 -6.30 3.62
C ARG A 109 9.65 -5.78 2.83
N GLY A 110 9.78 -5.76 1.51
CA GLY A 110 8.73 -5.29 0.62
C GLY A 110 8.14 -6.41 -0.21
N ILE A 111 6.85 -6.31 -0.47
CA ILE A 111 6.18 -7.21 -1.40
C ILE A 111 5.39 -6.38 -2.39
N ARG A 112 5.07 -7.01 -3.52
CA ARG A 112 4.27 -6.42 -4.56
C ARG A 112 3.27 -7.45 -5.06
N PHE A 113 2.02 -7.05 -5.18
CA PHE A 113 0.98 -7.96 -5.67
C PHE A 113 -0.08 -7.18 -6.44
N SER A 114 -0.81 -7.89 -7.29
CA SER A 114 -1.88 -7.27 -8.09
C SER A 114 -3.20 -7.38 -7.38
N VAL A 115 -3.99 -6.32 -7.48
CA VAL A 115 -5.36 -6.28 -6.97
C VAL A 115 -6.30 -6.26 -8.16
N SER A 116 -7.10 -7.29 -8.28
CA SER A 116 -8.07 -7.40 -9.37
C SER A 116 -9.46 -7.80 -8.87
N SER A 117 -9.63 -7.89 -7.55
CA SER A 117 -10.88 -8.30 -6.94
C SER A 117 -11.08 -7.57 -5.61
N PRO A 118 -12.33 -7.29 -5.22
CA PRO A 118 -12.61 -6.63 -3.94
C PRO A 118 -12.06 -7.36 -2.72
N SER A 119 -11.92 -8.69 -2.80
CA SER A 119 -11.40 -9.47 -1.67
C SER A 119 -9.97 -9.09 -1.32
N ASN A 120 -9.22 -8.56 -2.27
CA ASN A 120 -7.84 -8.12 -2.00
C ASN A 120 -7.79 -6.87 -1.11
N ILE A 121 -8.88 -6.11 -1.07
CA ILE A 121 -8.92 -4.86 -0.27
C ILE A 121 -8.85 -5.16 1.22
N SER A 122 -9.46 -6.25 1.67
CA SER A 122 -9.37 -6.64 3.08
C SER A 122 -7.95 -7.01 3.47
N THR A 123 -7.19 -7.60 2.55
CA THR A 123 -5.78 -7.90 2.77
C THR A 123 -4.98 -6.62 2.92
N ILE A 124 -5.27 -5.63 2.07
CA ILE A 124 -4.58 -4.33 2.13
C ILE A 124 -4.88 -3.64 3.46
N LYS A 125 -6.13 -3.67 3.89
CA LYS A 125 -6.51 -3.08 5.17
C LYS A 125 -5.68 -3.69 6.31
N LYS A 126 -5.57 -5.01 6.33
CA LYS A 126 -4.80 -5.70 7.35
C LYS A 126 -3.32 -5.34 7.28
N LEU A 127 -2.77 -5.24 6.09
CA LEU A 127 -1.37 -4.86 5.92
C LEU A 127 -1.09 -3.47 6.44
N VAL A 128 -1.97 -2.52 6.17
CA VAL A 128 -1.80 -1.15 6.68
C VAL A 128 -1.95 -1.12 8.19
N GLU A 129 -2.90 -1.88 8.73
CA GLU A 129 -3.05 -2.01 10.19
C GLU A 129 -1.76 -2.50 10.82
N LEU A 130 -1.14 -3.51 10.23
CA LEU A 130 0.11 -4.07 10.75
C LEU A 130 1.25 -3.07 10.66
N LYS A 131 1.31 -2.33 9.55
CA LYS A 131 2.36 -1.33 9.36
C LYS A 131 2.27 -0.22 10.40
N THR A 132 1.08 0.15 10.80
CA THR A 132 0.86 1.23 11.78
C THR A 132 0.72 0.71 13.21
N ALA A 133 0.53 -0.60 13.39
CA ALA A 133 0.29 -1.20 14.70
C ALA A 133 1.36 -0.92 15.75
N PRO A 134 2.66 -0.88 15.42
CA PRO A 134 3.68 -0.61 16.45
C PRO A 134 3.44 0.70 17.19
N GLN A 135 2.98 1.75 16.51
CA GLN A 135 2.68 3.02 17.14
C GLN A 135 1.42 2.93 17.99
N MET A 136 0.38 2.28 17.47
CA MET A 136 -0.86 2.08 18.19
C MET A 136 -0.64 1.21 19.42
N ARG A 137 0.17 0.17 19.29
CA ARG A 137 0.48 -0.74 20.37
C ARG A 137 1.24 -0.03 21.48
N ARG A 138 2.15 0.88 21.11
CA ARG A 138 2.90 1.66 22.07
C ARG A 138 1.97 2.58 22.88
N ALA A 139 1.02 3.22 22.21
CA ALA A 139 0.04 4.07 22.86
C ALA A 139 -0.81 3.26 23.83
N ASN A 140 -1.24 2.07 23.41
CA ASN A 140 -2.05 1.20 24.27
C ASN A 140 -1.27 0.76 25.50
N LYS A 141 0.00 0.48 25.34
CA LYS A 141 0.85 0.09 26.48
C LYS A 141 0.95 1.19 27.49
N SER A 142 1.05 2.42 27.06
CA SER A 142 1.15 3.53 27.99
C SER A 142 -0.14 3.78 28.76
N LEU A 143 -1.25 3.25 28.27
CA LEU A 143 -2.55 3.35 28.96
C LEU A 143 -2.76 2.25 29.98
N GLN A 144 -1.93 1.24 29.93
CA GLN A 144 -2.00 0.13 30.86
C GLN A 144 -1.07 0.37 32.04
#